data_4b8b102d7abfb60f4b609e93cd79b9c5
#
_entry.id   4b8b102d7abfb60f4b609e93cd79b9c5
#
_cell.length_a   1.000
_cell.length_b   1.000
_cell.length_c   1.000
_cell.angle_alpha   90.00
_cell.angle_beta   90.00
_cell.angle_gamma   90.00
#
_symmetry.space_group_name_H-M   'P 1'
#
loop_
_entity.id
_entity.type
_entity.pdbx_description
1 polymer ?
#
loop_
_entity_poly.entity_id
_entity_poly.type
_entity_poly.pdbx_seq_one_letter_code
_entity_poly.pdbx_strand_id
1 'polypeptide(L)'
;PWYVFDKDIDKNELFVCQGINNELLLSKRLECENVSWINNIDHSFPKNCSVQVRHQHTPIDCKISIKDKIFNVEFSEPIRGVASGQSAVFYDKNICLGGGIISKSA
;
A
#
# COMPACT_ATOMS: atom_id res chain seq x y z
N PRO A 1 20.92 -13.53 -1.80
CA PRO A 1 19.57 -14.05 -1.55
C PRO A 1 18.56 -13.53 -2.57
N TRP A 2 17.52 -14.30 -2.77
CA TRP A 2 16.42 -13.97 -3.67
C TRP A 2 15.27 -13.37 -2.88
N TYR A 3 14.64 -12.34 -3.46
CA TYR A 3 13.49 -11.67 -2.86
C TYR A 3 12.31 -11.73 -3.82
N VAL A 4 11.13 -12.05 -3.30
CA VAL A 4 9.88 -12.06 -4.07
C VAL A 4 9.39 -10.62 -4.20
N PHE A 5 9.17 -10.13 -5.42
CA PHE A 5 8.64 -8.80 -5.65
C PHE A 5 7.23 -8.79 -6.23
N ASP A 6 6.75 -9.92 -6.74
CA ASP A 6 5.39 -10.05 -7.24
C ASP A 6 4.99 -11.53 -7.28
N LYS A 7 3.69 -11.77 -7.42
CA LYS A 7 3.15 -13.12 -7.58
C LYS A 7 1.92 -13.08 -8.47
N ASP A 8 1.70 -14.17 -9.22
CA ASP A 8 0.50 -14.39 -10.00
C ASP A 8 -0.13 -15.69 -9.49
N ILE A 9 -1.19 -15.56 -8.71
CA ILE A 9 -1.85 -16.70 -8.07
C ILE A 9 -2.51 -17.61 -9.10
N ASP A 10 -3.11 -17.03 -10.14
CA ASP A 10 -3.81 -17.78 -11.17
C ASP A 10 -2.86 -18.67 -11.98
N LYS A 11 -1.66 -18.18 -12.25
CA LYS A 11 -0.63 -18.92 -12.96
C LYS A 11 0.31 -19.69 -12.03
N ASN A 12 0.16 -19.54 -10.72
CA ASN A 12 1.03 -20.13 -9.71
C ASN A 12 2.50 -19.74 -9.93
N GLU A 13 2.74 -18.46 -10.21
CA GLU A 13 4.07 -17.92 -10.50
C GLU A 13 4.52 -16.96 -9.40
N LEU A 14 5.82 -17.00 -9.09
CA LEU A 14 6.48 -16.01 -8.24
C LEU A 14 7.52 -15.27 -9.06
N PHE A 15 7.55 -13.95 -8.94
CA PHE A 15 8.56 -13.11 -9.56
C PHE A 15 9.60 -12.76 -8.52
N VAL A 16 10.85 -13.06 -8.76
CA VAL A 16 11.94 -12.90 -7.78
C VAL A 16 13.07 -12.06 -8.35
N CYS A 17 13.80 -11.38 -7.46
CA CYS A 17 15.00 -10.63 -7.82
C CYS A 17 16.09 -10.84 -6.78
N GLN A 18 17.33 -10.58 -7.15
CA GLN A 18 18.46 -10.63 -6.22
C GLN A 18 18.77 -9.25 -5.66
N GLY A 19 19.17 -9.26 -4.39
CA GLY A 19 19.65 -8.05 -3.73
C GLY A 19 18.54 -7.25 -3.05
N ILE A 20 18.79 -6.94 -1.80
CA ILE A 20 17.80 -6.23 -0.95
C ILE A 20 17.50 -4.80 -1.45
N ASN A 21 18.43 -4.19 -2.17
CA ASN A 21 18.30 -2.83 -2.71
C ASN A 21 17.90 -2.80 -4.19
N ASN A 22 17.47 -3.94 -4.73
CA ASN A 22 17.02 -3.99 -6.12
C ASN A 22 15.76 -3.13 -6.31
N GLU A 23 15.72 -2.35 -7.39
CA GLU A 23 14.59 -1.45 -7.69
C GLU A 23 13.26 -2.18 -7.85
N LEU A 24 13.28 -3.46 -8.24
CA LEU A 24 12.07 -4.28 -8.35
C LEU A 24 11.39 -4.52 -7.01
N LEU A 25 12.09 -4.28 -5.89
CA LEU A 25 11.52 -4.37 -4.54
C LEU A 25 10.86 -3.06 -4.10
N LEU A 26 10.99 -1.98 -4.87
CA LEU A 26 10.46 -0.68 -4.54
C LEU A 26 9.12 -0.46 -5.23
N SER A 27 8.16 0.07 -4.47
CA SER A 27 6.86 0.46 -4.99
C SER A 27 6.64 1.95 -4.74
N LYS A 28 6.05 2.64 -5.72
CA LYS A 28 5.69 4.06 -5.63
C LYS A 28 4.23 4.25 -5.24
N ARG A 29 3.41 3.22 -5.43
CA ARG A 29 1.98 3.27 -5.15
C ARG A 29 1.43 1.89 -4.82
N LEU A 30 0.24 1.88 -4.23
CA LEU A 30 -0.54 0.67 -4.04
C LEU A 30 -2.02 0.95 -4.36
N GLU A 31 -2.77 -0.12 -4.56
CA GLU A 31 -4.21 -0.06 -4.75
C GLU A 31 -4.91 -0.95 -3.74
N CYS A 32 -6.05 -0.46 -3.22
CA CYS A 32 -6.95 -1.23 -2.37
C CYS A 32 -8.35 -1.18 -2.99
N GLU A 33 -8.99 -2.32 -3.16
CA GLU A 33 -10.36 -2.38 -3.70
C GLU A 33 -11.41 -2.13 -2.63
N ASN A 34 -11.12 -2.56 -1.40
CA ASN A 34 -12.03 -2.40 -0.26
C ASN A 34 -11.26 -1.78 0.89
N VAL A 35 -11.79 -0.68 1.41
CA VAL A 35 -11.21 -0.01 2.57
C VAL A 35 -12.32 0.23 3.57
N SER A 36 -12.07 -0.14 4.82
CA SER A 36 -12.97 0.16 5.93
C SER A 36 -12.54 1.48 6.56
N TRP A 37 -13.39 2.49 6.45
CA TRP A 37 -13.13 3.82 7.00
C TRP A 37 -13.84 4.01 8.33
N ILE A 38 -13.22 4.76 9.23
CA ILE A 38 -13.79 5.07 10.54
C ILE A 38 -14.92 6.09 10.36
N ASN A 39 -16.12 5.77 10.87
CA ASN A 39 -17.36 6.50 10.55
C ASN A 39 -17.45 7.92 11.10
N ASN A 40 -16.80 8.22 12.20
CA ASN A 40 -16.90 9.53 12.84
C ASN A 40 -15.89 10.55 12.31
N ILE A 41 -15.24 10.23 11.19
CA ILE A 41 -14.24 11.09 10.56
C ILE A 41 -14.74 11.44 9.16
N ASP A 42 -14.64 12.72 8.79
CA ASP A 42 -14.96 13.15 7.45
C ASP A 42 -13.89 12.69 6.47
N HIS A 43 -14.31 11.94 5.46
CA HIS A 43 -13.41 11.41 4.43
C HIS A 43 -13.75 12.03 3.07
N SER A 44 -12.89 12.90 2.60
CA SER A 44 -12.98 13.45 1.25
C SER A 44 -11.72 13.10 0.48
N PHE A 45 -11.86 12.86 -0.82
CA PHE A 45 -10.75 12.47 -1.69
C PHE A 45 -10.60 13.47 -2.83
N PRO A 46 -9.39 13.75 -3.30
CA PRO A 46 -8.11 13.18 -2.84
C PRO A 46 -7.76 13.62 -1.42
N LYS A 47 -7.07 12.76 -0.69
CA LYS A 47 -6.74 12.97 0.72
C LYS A 47 -5.24 12.79 0.93
N ASN A 48 -4.63 13.75 1.63
CA ASN A 48 -3.24 13.64 2.10
C ASN A 48 -3.26 13.09 3.52
N CYS A 49 -2.53 12.01 3.73
CA CYS A 49 -2.43 11.35 5.03
C CYS A 49 -1.14 10.53 5.07
N SER A 50 -1.04 9.58 5.99
CA SER A 50 0.07 8.64 5.99
C SER A 50 -0.45 7.23 5.95
N VAL A 51 0.39 6.30 5.48
CA VAL A 51 0.06 4.89 5.34
C VAL A 51 1.13 4.02 5.97
N GLN A 52 0.70 3.01 6.72
CA GLN A 52 1.57 1.97 7.25
C GLN A 52 1.25 0.66 6.53
N VAL A 53 2.26 0.08 5.87
CA VAL A 53 2.09 -1.15 5.09
C VAL A 53 2.66 -2.37 5.79
N ARG A 54 3.37 -2.16 6.89
CA ARG A 54 3.89 -3.21 7.76
C ARG A 54 3.84 -2.77 9.20
N HIS A 55 3.53 -3.69 10.09
CA HIS A 55 3.35 -3.44 11.52
C HIS A 55 4.50 -2.68 12.18
N GLN A 56 5.75 -2.98 11.77
CA GLN A 56 6.94 -2.39 12.40
C GLN A 56 7.50 -1.19 11.64
N HIS A 57 6.88 -0.77 10.55
CA HIS A 57 7.35 0.36 9.77
C HIS A 57 6.67 1.65 10.23
N THR A 58 7.42 2.74 10.18
CA THR A 58 6.87 4.08 10.39
C THR A 58 5.90 4.41 9.25
N PRO A 59 4.72 4.98 9.53
CA PRO A 59 3.84 5.45 8.47
C PRO A 59 4.53 6.45 7.56
N ILE A 60 4.22 6.39 6.26
CA ILE A 60 4.82 7.23 5.23
C ILE A 60 3.74 8.12 4.62
N ASP A 61 4.08 9.38 4.37
CA ASP A 61 3.17 10.32 3.76
C ASP A 61 2.70 9.82 2.40
N CYS A 62 1.42 9.98 2.12
CA CYS A 62 0.82 9.53 0.90
C CYS A 62 -0.37 10.40 0.50
N LYS A 63 -0.82 10.19 -0.74
CA LYS A 63 -2.03 10.80 -1.27
C LYS A 63 -2.95 9.71 -1.75
N ILE A 64 -4.18 9.69 -1.25
CA ILE A 64 -5.20 8.72 -1.63
C ILE A 64 -6.17 9.36 -2.59
N SER A 65 -6.40 8.70 -3.72
CA SER A 65 -7.46 9.05 -4.67
C SER A 65 -8.34 7.83 -4.89
N ILE A 66 -9.57 8.07 -5.36
CA ILE A 66 -10.52 6.99 -5.66
C ILE A 66 -10.98 7.11 -7.10
N LYS A 67 -11.03 5.98 -7.80
CA LYS A 67 -11.58 5.88 -9.14
C LYS A 67 -12.19 4.50 -9.32
N ASP A 68 -13.45 4.44 -9.76
CA ASP A 68 -14.16 3.18 -10.01
C ASP A 68 -14.11 2.23 -8.79
N LYS A 69 -14.29 2.79 -7.59
CA LYS A 69 -14.27 2.06 -6.32
C LYS A 69 -12.90 1.51 -5.92
N ILE A 70 -11.86 1.88 -6.64
CA ILE A 70 -10.49 1.49 -6.32
C ILE A 70 -9.78 2.69 -5.67
N PHE A 71 -9.19 2.46 -4.51
CA PHE A 71 -8.39 3.46 -3.81
C PHE A 71 -6.95 3.34 -4.27
N ASN A 72 -6.43 4.41 -4.87
CA ASN A 72 -5.06 4.50 -5.31
C ASN A 72 -4.26 5.35 -4.32
N VAL A 73 -3.19 4.78 -3.80
CA VAL A 73 -2.35 5.40 -2.78
C VAL A 73 -0.98 5.65 -3.36
N GLU A 74 -0.61 6.91 -3.52
CA GLU A 74 0.71 7.32 -4.00
C GLU A 74 1.57 7.71 -2.81
N PHE A 75 2.74 7.08 -2.69
CA PHE A 75 3.68 7.37 -1.61
C PHE A 75 4.49 8.61 -1.91
N SER A 76 4.86 9.37 -0.87
CA SER A 76 5.77 10.51 -1.02
C SER A 76 7.17 10.09 -1.47
N GLU A 77 7.55 8.86 -1.15
CA GLU A 77 8.83 8.25 -1.57
C GLU A 77 8.64 6.74 -1.74
N PRO A 78 9.44 6.07 -2.57
CA PRO A 78 9.28 4.65 -2.80
C PRO A 78 9.42 3.83 -1.52
N ILE A 79 8.61 2.78 -1.40
CA ILE A 79 8.61 1.87 -0.25
C ILE A 79 9.00 0.48 -0.72
N ARG A 80 9.89 -0.17 0.04
CA ARG A 80 10.31 -1.53 -0.24
C ARG A 80 9.36 -2.52 0.43
N GLY A 81 9.11 -3.62 -0.28
CA GLY A 81 8.42 -4.77 0.31
C GLY A 81 6.92 -4.67 0.38
N VAL A 82 6.31 -3.79 -0.39
CA VAL A 82 4.86 -3.69 -0.50
C VAL A 82 4.37 -4.84 -1.37
N ALA A 83 3.42 -5.62 -0.86
CA ALA A 83 2.90 -6.78 -1.59
C ALA A 83 1.39 -6.90 -1.47
N SER A 84 0.75 -7.45 -2.50
CA SER A 84 -0.67 -7.76 -2.44
C SER A 84 -0.95 -8.78 -1.34
N GLY A 85 -2.11 -8.65 -0.71
CA GLY A 85 -2.50 -9.47 0.44
C GLY A 85 -2.08 -8.90 1.78
N GLN A 86 -1.17 -7.93 1.83
CA GLN A 86 -0.83 -7.22 3.05
C GLN A 86 -1.86 -6.14 3.36
N SER A 87 -1.95 -5.74 4.63
CA SER A 87 -2.83 -4.66 5.05
C SER A 87 -2.15 -3.31 4.91
N ALA A 88 -2.92 -2.31 4.49
CA ALA A 88 -2.53 -0.91 4.54
C ALA A 88 -3.42 -0.22 5.58
N VAL A 89 -2.81 0.53 6.50
CA VAL A 89 -3.53 1.28 7.53
C VAL A 89 -3.23 2.76 7.35
N PHE A 90 -4.27 3.58 7.32
CA PHE A 90 -4.16 5.00 7.03
C PHE A 90 -4.32 5.82 8.30
N TYR A 91 -3.47 6.85 8.43
CA TYR A 91 -3.44 7.72 9.61
C TYR A 91 -3.43 9.19 9.22
N ASP A 92 -4.08 10.01 10.04
CA ASP A 92 -3.82 11.45 10.08
C ASP A 92 -3.12 11.72 11.42
N LYS A 93 -1.79 11.92 11.35
CA LYS A 93 -0.93 11.97 12.54
C LYS A 93 -1.09 10.67 13.35
N ASN A 94 -1.63 10.75 14.57
CA ASN A 94 -1.84 9.59 15.42
C ASN A 94 -3.26 9.01 15.35
N ILE A 95 -4.11 9.57 14.48
CA ILE A 95 -5.50 9.14 14.37
C ILE A 95 -5.61 8.14 13.22
N CYS A 96 -6.08 6.93 13.54
CA CYS A 96 -6.36 5.93 12.50
C CYS A 96 -7.59 6.33 11.71
N LEU A 97 -7.45 6.41 10.39
CA LEU A 97 -8.54 6.77 9.47
C LEU A 97 -9.27 5.55 8.93
N GLY A 98 -8.57 4.44 8.81
CA GLY A 98 -9.11 3.22 8.25
C GLY A 98 -8.03 2.31 7.74
N GLY A 99 -8.42 1.25 7.04
CA GLY A 99 -7.48 0.32 6.46
C GLY A 99 -8.11 -0.65 5.49
N GLY A 100 -7.30 -1.30 4.70
CA GLY A 100 -7.74 -2.27 3.72
C GLY A 100 -6.64 -3.22 3.30
N ILE A 101 -7.00 -4.18 2.47
CA ILE A 101 -6.06 -5.16 1.93
C ILE A 101 -5.53 -4.64 0.59
N ILE A 102 -4.22 -4.71 0.42
CA ILE A 102 -3.55 -4.28 -0.80
C ILE A 102 -3.87 -5.28 -1.90
N SER A 103 -4.43 -4.80 -3.02
CA SER A 103 -4.71 -5.63 -4.19
C SER A 103 -3.57 -5.59 -5.20
N LYS A 104 -2.89 -4.44 -5.33
CA LYS A 104 -1.75 -4.26 -6.24
C LYS A 104 -0.74 -3.31 -5.64
N SER A 105 0.51 -3.45 -6.05
CA SER A 105 1.58 -2.46 -5.81
C SER A 105 2.40 -2.27 -7.07
N ALA A 106 2.93 -1.08 -7.24
CA ALA A 106 3.73 -0.76 -8.44
C ALA A 106 4.81 0.28 -8.17
#